data_dfd1e0d9a49d6d49c5734c00e6299134
#
_entry.id   dfd1e0d9a49d6d49c5734c00e6299134
#
_cell.length_a   1.000
_cell.length_b   1.000
_cell.length_c   1.000
_cell.angle_alpha   90.00
_cell.angle_beta   90.00
_cell.angle_gamma   90.00
#
_symmetry.space_group_name_H-M   'P 1'
#
loop_
_entity.id
_entity.type
_entity.pdbx_description
1 polymer ?
#
loop_
_entity_poly.entity_id
_entity_poly.type
_entity_poly.pdbx_seq_one_letter_code
_entity_poly.pdbx_strand_id
1 'polypeptide(L)'
;INNRPVIIDTGTSTYEVNETRFYERSTMAHNTVVVDNVNSSEVWAGHRVGKRAYVKLLKDKENKIQAVHSGYKSKGIRHLRSFSIKDETLIIEDVIGGQAMAYLHFHPSEQIEIFDNEIKGTDYSILINGAISIEMFDSYYAPEFNKKIPSKSIRINFKNKLETLFK
;
A
#
# COMPACT_ATOMS: atom_id res chain seq x y z
N ILE A 1 3.78 -10.61 10.86
CA ILE A 1 2.98 -11.75 11.32
C ILE A 1 3.95 -12.78 11.89
N ASN A 2 3.62 -13.42 13.03
CA ASN A 2 4.44 -14.46 13.65
C ASN A 2 5.93 -14.08 13.78
N ASN A 3 6.22 -12.86 14.21
CA ASN A 3 7.56 -12.26 14.40
C ASN A 3 8.44 -12.22 13.13
N ARG A 4 7.84 -12.27 11.92
CA ARG A 4 8.55 -12.08 10.67
C ARG A 4 7.89 -10.99 9.81
N PRO A 5 8.67 -10.29 8.98
CA PRO A 5 8.11 -9.31 8.03
C PRO A 5 7.35 -10.05 6.92
N VAL A 6 6.09 -9.68 6.71
CA VAL A 6 5.23 -10.19 5.63
C VAL A 6 4.99 -9.07 4.62
N ILE A 7 4.46 -7.94 5.09
CA ILE A 7 4.27 -6.74 4.29
C ILE A 7 5.42 -5.78 4.59
N ILE A 8 6.05 -5.29 3.55
CA ILE A 8 7.22 -4.42 3.62
C ILE A 8 7.02 -3.17 2.76
N ASP A 9 7.78 -2.13 3.00
CA ASP A 9 7.95 -1.03 2.02
C ASP A 9 8.99 -1.46 0.96
N THR A 10 8.85 -1.02 -0.29
CA THR A 10 9.79 -1.40 -1.35
C THR A 10 11.20 -0.88 -1.13
N GLY A 11 11.34 0.18 -0.32
CA GLY A 11 12.62 0.76 0.06
C GLY A 11 13.25 1.68 -0.99
N THR A 12 14.54 1.93 -0.85
CA THR A 12 15.31 2.83 -1.73
C THR A 12 16.64 2.21 -2.09
N SER A 13 16.82 1.88 -3.37
CA SER A 13 18.09 1.31 -3.88
C SER A 13 19.02 2.34 -4.50
N THR A 14 18.53 3.51 -4.93
CA THR A 14 19.33 4.51 -5.62
C THR A 14 18.82 5.93 -5.34
N TYR A 15 19.73 6.89 -5.43
CA TYR A 15 19.41 8.32 -5.43
C TYR A 15 19.63 8.97 -6.80
N GLU A 16 20.06 8.21 -7.80
CA GLU A 16 20.20 8.69 -9.17
C GLU A 16 18.84 9.04 -9.78
N VAL A 17 18.81 10.05 -10.63
CA VAL A 17 17.59 10.48 -11.33
C VAL A 17 17.31 9.54 -12.49
N ASN A 18 16.61 8.45 -12.22
CA ASN A 18 16.25 7.40 -13.18
C ASN A 18 14.86 6.82 -12.87
N GLU A 19 14.38 5.92 -13.74
CA GLU A 19 13.07 5.28 -13.60
C GLU A 19 12.92 4.49 -12.28
N THR A 20 13.98 3.82 -11.82
CA THR A 20 13.97 3.11 -10.53
C THR A 20 13.68 4.09 -9.39
N ARG A 21 14.37 5.20 -9.36
CA ARG A 21 14.17 6.23 -8.32
C ARG A 21 12.77 6.85 -8.39
N PHE A 22 12.26 7.08 -9.60
CA PHE A 22 10.89 7.59 -9.77
C PHE A 22 9.85 6.60 -9.26
N TYR A 23 10.04 5.30 -9.52
CA TYR A 23 9.17 4.25 -8.96
C TYR A 23 9.25 4.22 -7.42
N GLU A 24 10.44 4.11 -6.84
CA GLU A 24 10.66 4.01 -5.38
C GLU A 24 10.07 5.19 -4.60
N ARG A 25 9.89 6.33 -5.25
CA ARG A 25 9.28 7.54 -4.68
C ARG A 25 7.80 7.69 -5.02
N SER A 26 7.28 6.84 -5.85
CA SER A 26 5.88 6.91 -6.26
C SER A 26 4.96 6.34 -5.17
N THR A 27 3.72 6.79 -5.18
CA THR A 27 2.72 6.27 -4.24
C THR A 27 2.48 4.77 -4.41
N MET A 28 2.66 4.25 -5.63
CA MET A 28 2.48 2.81 -5.90
C MET A 28 3.60 1.92 -5.32
N ALA A 29 4.73 2.47 -4.94
CA ALA A 29 5.82 1.73 -4.28
C ALA A 29 5.58 1.55 -2.77
N HIS A 30 4.47 2.03 -2.24
CA HIS A 30 4.11 1.95 -0.83
C HIS A 30 2.79 1.21 -0.63
N ASN A 31 2.57 0.66 0.57
CA ASN A 31 1.35 -0.07 0.91
C ASN A 31 0.18 0.90 1.14
N THR A 32 -0.32 1.48 0.07
CA THR A 32 -1.35 2.53 0.10
C THR A 32 -2.20 2.53 -1.16
N VAL A 33 -3.08 3.52 -1.28
CA VAL A 33 -4.02 3.67 -2.38
C VAL A 33 -3.55 4.73 -3.37
N VAL A 34 -3.64 4.40 -4.63
CA VAL A 34 -3.40 5.27 -5.79
C VAL A 34 -4.72 5.56 -6.49
N VAL A 35 -4.95 6.82 -6.84
CA VAL A 35 -6.13 7.29 -7.59
C VAL A 35 -5.70 7.80 -8.95
N ASP A 36 -6.37 7.36 -10.02
CA ASP A 36 -6.12 7.81 -11.41
C ASP A 36 -4.64 7.73 -11.84
N ASN A 37 -3.89 6.76 -11.33
CA ASN A 37 -2.45 6.58 -11.60
C ASN A 37 -1.58 7.82 -11.25
N VAL A 38 -2.03 8.67 -10.33
CA VAL A 38 -1.22 9.83 -9.87
C VAL A 38 -0.71 9.66 -8.46
N ASN A 39 0.43 10.24 -8.19
CA ASN A 39 1.01 10.26 -6.85
C ASN A 39 0.20 11.15 -5.90
N SER A 40 0.09 10.71 -4.65
CA SER A 40 -0.54 11.50 -3.58
C SER A 40 0.23 12.78 -3.25
N SER A 41 1.54 12.79 -3.48
CA SER A 41 2.40 13.98 -3.44
C SER A 41 3.11 14.13 -4.77
N GLU A 42 3.36 15.35 -5.21
CA GLU A 42 4.10 15.61 -6.42
C GLU A 42 5.60 15.36 -6.17
N VAL A 43 6.18 14.37 -6.84
CA VAL A 43 7.59 14.01 -6.71
C VAL A 43 8.29 14.12 -8.06
N TRP A 44 9.48 14.75 -8.08
CA TRP A 44 10.31 14.85 -9.28
C TRP A 44 11.79 14.90 -8.92
N ALA A 45 12.65 14.71 -9.91
CA ALA A 45 14.09 14.51 -9.71
C ALA A 45 14.39 13.43 -8.63
N GLY A 46 15.60 13.36 -8.13
CA GLY A 46 15.99 12.34 -7.14
C GLY A 46 15.40 12.53 -5.73
N HIS A 47 15.01 13.79 -5.37
CA HIS A 47 14.62 14.10 -3.98
C HIS A 47 13.60 15.22 -3.82
N ARG A 48 13.17 15.89 -4.88
CA ARG A 48 12.25 17.05 -4.78
C ARG A 48 10.81 16.59 -4.56
N VAL A 49 10.07 17.30 -3.73
CA VAL A 49 8.66 17.07 -3.42
C VAL A 49 7.91 18.41 -3.43
N GLY A 50 6.83 18.48 -4.18
CA GLY A 50 5.84 19.55 -4.13
C GLY A 50 4.47 19.03 -3.75
N LYS A 51 3.49 19.90 -3.58
CA LYS A 51 2.08 19.54 -3.27
C LYS A 51 1.96 18.34 -2.35
N ARG A 52 2.63 18.40 -1.21
CA ARG A 52 2.67 17.31 -0.24
C ARG A 52 1.28 16.92 0.23
N ALA A 53 1.03 15.63 0.33
CA ALA A 53 -0.11 15.10 1.04
C ALA A 53 0.08 15.34 2.55
N TYR A 54 -0.87 16.04 3.15
CA TYR A 54 -0.91 16.25 4.60
C TYR A 54 -1.88 15.28 5.22
N VAL A 55 -1.46 14.64 6.30
CA VAL A 55 -2.28 13.69 7.05
C VAL A 55 -2.91 14.41 8.24
N LYS A 56 -4.20 14.14 8.46
CA LYS A 56 -4.94 14.54 9.66
C LYS A 56 -5.43 13.29 10.38
N LEU A 57 -4.98 13.11 11.62
CA LEU A 57 -5.49 12.08 12.53
C LEU A 57 -6.91 12.45 12.94
N LEU A 58 -7.85 11.51 12.77
CA LEU A 58 -9.27 11.69 13.10
C LEU A 58 -9.67 10.91 14.36
N LYS A 59 -9.04 9.75 14.57
CA LYS A 59 -9.31 8.86 15.70
C LYS A 59 -8.02 8.20 16.14
N ASP A 60 -7.82 8.18 17.45
CA ASP A 60 -6.73 7.45 18.10
C ASP A 60 -7.32 6.81 19.36
N LYS A 61 -7.57 5.52 19.29
CA LYS A 61 -8.17 4.69 20.34
C LYS A 61 -7.35 3.40 20.43
N GLU A 62 -7.41 2.72 21.56
CA GLU A 62 -6.66 1.52 21.87
C GLU A 62 -6.62 0.50 20.70
N ASN A 63 -7.78 0.22 20.10
CA ASN A 63 -7.91 -0.77 19.02
C ASN A 63 -8.27 -0.16 17.66
N LYS A 64 -8.16 1.17 17.49
CA LYS A 64 -8.51 1.83 16.22
C LYS A 64 -7.79 3.14 16.02
N ILE A 65 -7.05 3.24 14.90
CA ILE A 65 -6.50 4.48 14.40
C ILE A 65 -7.19 4.82 13.08
N GLN A 66 -7.55 6.08 12.87
CA GLN A 66 -8.14 6.56 11.63
C GLN A 66 -7.53 7.89 11.23
N ALA A 67 -7.14 8.01 9.99
CA ALA A 67 -6.56 9.22 9.44
C ALA A 67 -7.07 9.48 8.02
N VAL A 68 -7.02 10.73 7.61
CA VAL A 68 -7.32 11.18 6.25
C VAL A 68 -6.15 11.98 5.72
N HIS A 69 -5.83 11.82 4.43
CA HIS A 69 -4.83 12.66 3.77
C HIS A 69 -5.41 13.47 2.61
N SER A 70 -4.73 14.58 2.30
CA SER A 70 -5.16 15.57 1.31
C SER A 70 -4.59 15.34 -0.09
N GLY A 71 -3.86 14.27 -0.33
CA GLY A 71 -3.08 14.04 -1.55
C GLY A 71 -3.89 14.11 -2.85
N TYR A 72 -5.17 13.74 -2.80
CA TYR A 72 -6.07 13.78 -3.95
C TYR A 72 -7.11 14.90 -3.90
N LYS A 73 -6.89 15.92 -3.04
CA LYS A 73 -7.84 17.04 -2.86
C LYS A 73 -8.10 17.81 -4.16
N SER A 74 -7.10 17.96 -5.03
CA SER A 74 -7.26 18.61 -6.34
C SER A 74 -8.24 17.90 -7.27
N LYS A 75 -8.52 16.62 -7.01
CA LYS A 75 -9.53 15.80 -7.71
C LYS A 75 -10.88 15.73 -6.97
N GLY A 76 -11.04 16.50 -5.89
CA GLY A 76 -12.22 16.41 -5.02
C GLY A 76 -12.27 15.15 -4.16
N ILE A 77 -11.20 14.35 -4.13
CA ILE A 77 -11.15 13.05 -3.47
C ILE A 77 -10.36 13.16 -2.15
N ARG A 78 -10.84 12.45 -1.13
CA ARG A 78 -10.14 12.23 0.13
C ARG A 78 -9.91 10.74 0.31
N HIS A 79 -8.72 10.37 0.73
CA HIS A 79 -8.42 9.00 1.15
C HIS A 79 -8.46 8.92 2.67
N LEU A 80 -9.42 8.19 3.19
CA LEU A 80 -9.55 7.87 4.60
C LEU A 80 -9.05 6.44 4.81
N ARG A 81 -8.11 6.25 5.73
CA ARG A 81 -7.64 4.92 6.13
C ARG A 81 -7.84 4.70 7.62
N SER A 82 -8.35 3.54 7.95
CA SER A 82 -8.47 3.07 9.34
C SER A 82 -7.68 1.79 9.52
N PHE A 83 -7.02 1.68 10.67
CA PHE A 83 -6.46 0.43 11.18
C PHE A 83 -7.25 0.06 12.42
N SER A 84 -7.69 -1.17 12.53
CA SER A 84 -8.34 -1.68 13.74
C SER A 84 -7.94 -3.12 14.00
N ILE A 85 -7.90 -3.50 15.26
CA ILE A 85 -7.66 -4.86 15.70
C ILE A 85 -8.94 -5.38 16.34
N LYS A 86 -9.40 -6.51 15.88
CA LYS A 86 -10.58 -7.21 16.40
C LYS A 86 -10.33 -8.72 16.34
N ASP A 87 -10.49 -9.41 17.46
CA ASP A 87 -10.34 -10.87 17.56
C ASP A 87 -9.04 -11.35 16.89
N GLU A 88 -7.89 -10.72 17.26
CA GLU A 88 -6.55 -10.94 16.71
C GLU A 88 -6.37 -10.64 15.20
N THR A 89 -7.42 -10.18 14.54
CA THR A 89 -7.39 -9.79 13.13
C THR A 89 -7.05 -8.31 13.00
N LEU A 90 -6.00 -7.98 12.24
CA LEU A 90 -5.75 -6.60 11.81
C LEU A 90 -6.62 -6.30 10.59
N ILE A 91 -7.43 -5.27 10.68
CA ILE A 91 -8.31 -4.80 9.61
C ILE A 91 -7.82 -3.42 9.15
N ILE A 92 -7.50 -3.33 7.87
CA ILE A 92 -7.23 -2.06 7.19
C ILE A 92 -8.44 -1.73 6.32
N GLU A 93 -9.05 -0.58 6.56
CA GLU A 93 -10.17 -0.08 5.77
C GLU A 93 -9.73 1.18 5.01
N ASP A 94 -9.84 1.16 3.69
CA ASP A 94 -9.63 2.30 2.81
C ASP A 94 -10.96 2.78 2.26
N VAL A 95 -11.26 4.05 2.44
CA VAL A 95 -12.44 4.71 1.87
C VAL A 95 -12.00 5.84 0.96
N ILE A 96 -12.49 5.79 -0.29
CA ILE A 96 -12.16 6.77 -1.33
C ILE A 96 -13.40 7.01 -2.21
N GLY A 97 -13.60 8.21 -2.66
CA GLY A 97 -14.73 8.50 -3.57
C GLY A 97 -14.37 8.18 -5.02
N GLY A 98 -14.70 6.97 -5.50
CA GLY A 98 -14.45 6.58 -6.89
C GLY A 98 -13.65 5.29 -7.04
N GLN A 99 -13.05 5.10 -8.23
CA GLN A 99 -12.17 3.97 -8.53
C GLN A 99 -10.75 4.27 -8.05
N ALA A 100 -10.08 3.23 -7.54
CA ALA A 100 -8.72 3.33 -7.03
C ALA A 100 -8.01 1.97 -7.07
N MET A 101 -6.70 2.00 -6.85
CA MET A 101 -5.85 0.82 -6.72
C MET A 101 -5.14 0.84 -5.38
N ALA A 102 -5.23 -0.22 -4.61
CA ALA A 102 -4.40 -0.45 -3.43
C ALA A 102 -3.22 -1.35 -3.79
N TYR A 103 -2.09 -1.14 -3.12
CA TYR A 103 -0.87 -1.93 -3.30
C TYR A 103 -0.47 -2.58 -1.99
N LEU A 104 -0.01 -3.82 -2.07
CA LEU A 104 0.64 -4.58 -1.00
C LEU A 104 1.95 -5.15 -1.52
N HIS A 105 3.05 -4.85 -0.83
CA HIS A 105 4.39 -5.32 -1.18
C HIS A 105 4.82 -6.37 -0.17
N PHE A 106 5.18 -7.55 -0.66
CA PHE A 106 5.53 -8.69 0.19
C PHE A 106 7.03 -8.81 0.37
N HIS A 107 7.42 -9.30 1.55
CA HIS A 107 8.83 -9.62 1.79
C HIS A 107 9.29 -10.74 0.85
N PRO A 108 10.55 -10.74 0.34
CA PRO A 108 11.05 -11.73 -0.60
C PRO A 108 10.96 -13.20 -0.17
N SER A 109 10.89 -13.44 1.15
CA SER A 109 10.71 -14.79 1.69
C SER A 109 9.29 -15.34 1.58
N GLU A 110 8.31 -14.48 1.24
CA GLU A 110 6.92 -14.88 1.22
C GLU A 110 6.57 -15.59 -0.08
N GLN A 111 5.99 -16.77 0.05
CA GLN A 111 5.32 -17.48 -1.03
C GLN A 111 3.83 -17.26 -0.88
N ILE A 112 3.24 -16.58 -1.85
CA ILE A 112 1.83 -16.19 -1.82
C ILE A 112 1.09 -16.72 -3.04
N GLU A 113 -0.16 -17.07 -2.84
CA GLU A 113 -1.10 -17.49 -3.87
C GLU A 113 -2.40 -16.71 -3.73
N ILE A 114 -3.09 -16.47 -4.83
CA ILE A 114 -4.37 -15.77 -4.85
C ILE A 114 -5.47 -16.78 -5.16
N PHE A 115 -6.49 -16.84 -4.29
CA PHE A 115 -7.70 -17.60 -4.49
C PHE A 115 -8.90 -16.67 -4.34
N ASP A 116 -9.53 -16.33 -5.44
CA ASP A 116 -10.64 -15.35 -5.51
C ASP A 116 -10.26 -14.01 -4.82
N ASN A 117 -10.78 -13.75 -3.64
CA ASN A 117 -10.54 -12.56 -2.84
C ASN A 117 -9.65 -12.82 -1.61
N GLU A 118 -8.95 -13.94 -1.57
CA GLU A 118 -8.03 -14.33 -0.49
C GLU A 118 -6.60 -14.47 -1.02
N ILE A 119 -5.64 -13.86 -0.33
CA ILE A 119 -4.22 -14.06 -0.55
C ILE A 119 -3.73 -14.99 0.56
N LYS A 120 -3.20 -16.16 0.20
CA LYS A 120 -2.67 -17.14 1.13
C LYS A 120 -1.15 -17.09 1.17
N GLY A 121 -0.60 -16.97 2.35
CA GLY A 121 0.79 -17.23 2.69
C GLY A 121 0.93 -18.60 3.38
N THR A 122 2.13 -18.88 3.89
CA THR A 122 2.43 -20.18 4.51
C THR A 122 1.61 -20.43 5.78
N ASP A 123 1.44 -19.43 6.62
CA ASP A 123 0.83 -19.52 7.96
C ASP A 123 -0.08 -18.32 8.28
N TYR A 124 -0.58 -17.66 7.26
CA TYR A 124 -1.54 -16.55 7.35
C TYR A 124 -2.41 -16.49 6.11
N SER A 125 -3.51 -15.78 6.20
CA SER A 125 -4.29 -15.35 5.04
C SER A 125 -4.66 -13.87 5.12
N ILE A 126 -4.85 -13.26 3.95
CA ILE A 126 -5.31 -11.88 3.82
C ILE A 126 -6.59 -11.89 2.99
N LEU A 127 -7.72 -11.63 3.63
CA LEU A 127 -9.00 -11.53 2.95
C LEU A 127 -9.22 -10.10 2.47
N ILE A 128 -9.65 -9.96 1.21
CA ILE A 128 -9.85 -8.68 0.54
C ILE A 128 -11.34 -8.51 0.21
N ASN A 129 -12.02 -7.65 0.94
CA ASN A 129 -13.43 -7.34 0.69
C ASN A 129 -13.57 -6.05 -0.12
N GLY A 130 -14.37 -6.08 -1.18
CA GLY A 130 -14.62 -4.93 -2.04
C GLY A 130 -13.67 -4.81 -3.23
N ALA A 131 -12.82 -5.80 -3.48
CA ALA A 131 -12.00 -5.87 -4.68
C ALA A 131 -12.86 -6.09 -5.93
N ILE A 132 -12.48 -5.43 -7.03
CA ILE A 132 -12.97 -5.69 -8.39
C ILE A 132 -12.05 -6.70 -9.07
N SER A 133 -10.74 -6.55 -8.87
CA SER A 133 -9.72 -7.50 -9.30
C SER A 133 -8.51 -7.46 -8.36
N ILE A 134 -7.81 -8.59 -8.27
CA ILE A 134 -6.58 -8.75 -7.52
C ILE A 134 -5.55 -9.34 -8.48
N GLU A 135 -4.41 -8.68 -8.62
CA GLU A 135 -3.36 -9.06 -9.56
C GLU A 135 -2.00 -9.10 -8.88
N MET A 136 -1.29 -10.19 -9.04
CA MET A 136 0.10 -10.33 -8.60
C MET A 136 1.05 -9.90 -9.70
N PHE A 137 2.11 -9.20 -9.36
CA PHE A 137 3.15 -8.79 -10.29
C PHE A 137 4.55 -8.89 -9.65
N ASP A 138 5.56 -9.00 -10.52
CA ASP A 138 6.95 -9.00 -10.11
C ASP A 138 7.38 -7.61 -9.66
N SER A 139 8.05 -7.56 -8.53
CA SER A 139 8.57 -6.36 -7.91
C SER A 139 9.94 -6.62 -7.28
N TYR A 140 10.44 -5.69 -6.49
CA TYR A 140 11.66 -5.88 -5.72
C TYR A 140 11.56 -5.21 -4.35
N TYR A 141 12.37 -5.68 -3.45
CA TYR A 141 12.64 -5.10 -2.15
C TYR A 141 14.06 -4.53 -2.11
N ALA A 142 14.20 -3.27 -1.72
CA ALA A 142 15.47 -2.59 -1.54
C ALA A 142 15.71 -2.33 -0.03
N PRO A 143 16.24 -3.33 0.71
CA PRO A 143 16.48 -3.19 2.15
C PRO A 143 17.56 -2.17 2.48
N GLU A 144 18.44 -1.90 1.52
CA GLU A 144 19.55 -0.96 1.65
C GLU A 144 19.95 -0.38 0.30
N PHE A 145 20.74 0.66 0.32
CA PHE A 145 21.28 1.30 -0.88
C PHE A 145 22.02 0.28 -1.77
N ASN A 146 21.82 0.43 -3.06
CA ASN A 146 22.43 -0.40 -4.13
C ASN A 146 22.10 -1.90 -4.08
N LYS A 147 21.01 -2.28 -3.37
CA LYS A 147 20.56 -3.66 -3.28
C LYS A 147 19.10 -3.79 -3.67
N LYS A 148 18.80 -4.74 -4.55
CA LYS A 148 17.46 -5.13 -4.96
C LYS A 148 17.30 -6.63 -4.85
N ILE A 149 16.29 -7.08 -4.16
CA ILE A 149 15.94 -8.49 -3.99
C ILE A 149 14.59 -8.70 -4.70
N PRO A 150 14.50 -9.63 -5.67
CA PRO A 150 13.24 -9.96 -6.33
C PRO A 150 12.16 -10.28 -5.30
N SER A 151 10.95 -9.76 -5.52
CA SER A 151 9.81 -9.96 -4.65
C SER A 151 8.51 -9.96 -5.43
N LYS A 152 7.40 -10.17 -4.76
CA LYS A 152 6.05 -10.10 -5.32
C LYS A 152 5.27 -8.95 -4.69
N SER A 153 4.44 -8.35 -5.49
CA SER A 153 3.49 -7.33 -5.04
C SER A 153 2.11 -7.62 -5.60
N ILE A 154 1.10 -7.10 -4.92
CA ILE A 154 -0.30 -7.23 -5.29
C ILE A 154 -0.86 -5.85 -5.59
N ARG A 155 -1.60 -5.73 -6.68
CA ARG A 155 -2.45 -4.61 -7.02
C ARG A 155 -3.91 -5.03 -6.88
N ILE A 156 -4.69 -4.24 -6.16
CA ILE A 156 -6.09 -4.48 -5.88
C ILE A 156 -6.90 -3.32 -6.46
N ASN A 157 -7.66 -3.57 -7.51
CA ASN A 157 -8.60 -2.59 -8.05
C ASN A 157 -9.90 -2.62 -7.23
N PHE A 158 -10.40 -1.46 -6.85
CA PHE A 158 -11.63 -1.36 -6.08
C PHE A 158 -12.39 -0.05 -6.34
N LYS A 159 -13.62 0.04 -5.84
CA LYS A 159 -14.44 1.25 -5.92
C LYS A 159 -15.01 1.60 -4.55
N ASN A 160 -14.83 2.84 -4.17
CA ASN A 160 -15.32 3.47 -2.94
C ASN A 160 -14.73 2.94 -1.64
N LYS A 161 -14.74 1.63 -1.40
CA LYS A 161 -14.29 1.03 -0.14
C LYS A 161 -13.57 -0.29 -0.38
N LEU A 162 -12.47 -0.48 0.34
CA LEU A 162 -11.71 -1.73 0.42
C LEU A 162 -11.48 -2.08 1.89
N GLU A 163 -11.65 -3.34 2.24
CA GLU A 163 -11.22 -3.88 3.52
C GLU A 163 -10.19 -4.99 3.30
N THR A 164 -9.07 -4.89 3.99
CA THR A 164 -7.98 -5.88 3.98
C THR A 164 -7.85 -6.44 5.38
N LEU A 165 -8.10 -7.73 5.54
CA LEU A 165 -8.13 -8.42 6.83
C LEU A 165 -6.97 -9.41 6.92
N PHE A 166 -6.05 -9.19 7.84
CA PHE A 166 -4.90 -10.06 8.11
C PHE A 166 -5.24 -11.02 9.24
N LYS A 167 -5.22 -12.31 8.93
CA LYS A 167 -5.57 -13.43 9.85
C LYS A 167 -4.39 -14.36 10.06
#